data_1e79c01e8db9edcf9d09a500f333f072
#
_entry.id   1e79c01e8db9edcf9d09a500f333f072
#
_cell.length_a   1.000
_cell.length_b   1.000
_cell.length_c   1.000
_cell.angle_alpha   90.00
_cell.angle_beta   90.00
_cell.angle_gamma   90.00
#
_symmetry.space_group_name_H-M   'P 1'
#
loop_
_entity.id
_entity.type
_entity.pdbx_description
1 polymer ?
#
loop_
_entity_poly.entity_id
_entity_poly.type
_entity_poly.pdbx_seq_one_letter_code
_entity_poly.pdbx_strand_id
1 'polypeptide(L)'
;MKIDYMDMDLKPVDQKNLKQGSDFMMVVKVTNNTFTMVENIALTEMVPSGWEIQNTRLFEANYGIKESTYDWRDFRDDRVNTFFSLTQGQTRTFVLILNAAYKGEFYQPSVWCEAMYIPNCYSRYPGNPVKVTGQKIE
;
A
#
# COMPACT_ATOMS: atom_id res chain seq x y z
N MET A 1 2.77 -11.00 4.49
CA MET A 1 2.20 -9.71 4.04
C MET A 1 1.11 -9.95 3.02
N LYS A 2 -0.02 -9.29 3.21
CA LYS A 2 -1.17 -9.39 2.31
C LYS A 2 -1.54 -8.00 1.81
N ILE A 3 -1.86 -7.89 0.51
CA ILE A 3 -2.25 -6.62 -0.11
C ILE A 3 -3.60 -6.79 -0.79
N ASP A 4 -4.53 -5.89 -0.46
CA ASP A 4 -5.84 -5.80 -1.10
C ASP A 4 -6.03 -4.41 -1.70
N TYR A 5 -6.72 -4.33 -2.83
CA TYR A 5 -7.10 -3.08 -3.46
C TYR A 5 -8.60 -2.92 -3.39
N MET A 6 -9.06 -1.76 -2.95
CA MET A 6 -10.47 -1.46 -2.74
C MET A 6 -10.80 -0.07 -3.27
N ASP A 7 -12.06 0.13 -3.70
CA ASP A 7 -12.55 1.48 -3.96
C ASP A 7 -12.90 2.19 -2.65
N MET A 8 -13.35 3.44 -2.73
CA MET A 8 -13.67 4.23 -1.54
C MET A 8 -14.94 3.74 -0.83
N ASP A 9 -15.70 2.83 -1.44
CA ASP A 9 -16.85 2.15 -0.84
C ASP A 9 -16.52 0.77 -0.27
N LEU A 10 -15.23 0.45 -0.14
CA LEU A 10 -14.70 -0.82 0.38
C LEU A 10 -15.01 -2.05 -0.50
N LYS A 11 -15.30 -1.82 -1.77
CA LYS A 11 -15.49 -2.90 -2.74
C LYS A 11 -14.17 -3.24 -3.41
N PRO A 12 -13.88 -4.52 -3.66
CA PRO A 12 -12.67 -4.90 -4.38
C PRO A 12 -12.58 -4.24 -5.74
N VAL A 13 -11.38 -3.78 -6.11
CA VAL A 13 -11.10 -3.26 -7.45
C VAL A 13 -10.00 -4.09 -8.09
N ASP A 14 -10.03 -4.15 -9.41
CA ASP A 14 -8.98 -4.78 -10.20
C ASP A 14 -7.95 -3.73 -10.59
N GLN A 15 -6.78 -3.79 -9.96
CA GLN A 15 -5.68 -2.86 -10.25
C GLN A 15 -5.13 -3.01 -11.67
N LYS A 16 -5.50 -4.07 -12.36
CA LYS A 16 -5.13 -4.31 -13.75
C LYS A 16 -6.06 -3.61 -14.75
N ASN A 17 -7.12 -3.00 -14.26
CA ASN A 17 -8.11 -2.33 -15.12
C ASN A 17 -8.81 -1.19 -14.38
N LEU A 18 -8.04 -0.16 -14.03
CA LEU A 18 -8.55 1.02 -13.33
C LEU A 18 -9.01 2.08 -14.34
N LYS A 19 -10.04 2.84 -13.97
CA LYS A 19 -10.49 4.00 -14.76
C LYS A 19 -9.65 5.22 -14.38
N GLN A 20 -9.20 5.97 -15.37
CA GLN A 20 -8.46 7.21 -15.15
C GLN A 20 -9.26 8.18 -14.28
N GLY A 21 -8.59 8.78 -13.31
CA GLY A 21 -9.19 9.73 -12.38
C GLY A 21 -9.88 9.11 -11.18
N SER A 22 -9.97 7.78 -11.09
CA SER A 22 -10.61 7.11 -9.96
C SER A 22 -9.69 7.05 -8.75
N ASP A 23 -10.28 7.24 -7.55
CA ASP A 23 -9.62 7.03 -6.27
C ASP A 23 -9.81 5.60 -5.79
N PHE A 24 -8.78 5.04 -5.20
CA PHE A 24 -8.83 3.69 -4.63
C PHE A 24 -7.85 3.57 -3.48
N MET A 25 -7.95 2.48 -2.72
CA MET A 25 -7.10 2.23 -1.57
C MET A 25 -6.26 0.98 -1.79
N MET A 26 -5.00 1.04 -1.36
CA MET A 26 -4.13 -0.11 -1.21
C MET A 26 -4.01 -0.42 0.28
N VAL A 27 -4.52 -1.58 0.68
CA VAL A 27 -4.54 -2.01 2.08
C VAL A 27 -3.50 -3.10 2.27
N VAL A 28 -2.49 -2.82 3.09
CA VAL A 28 -1.39 -3.74 3.38
C VAL A 28 -1.51 -4.23 4.81
N LYS A 29 -1.53 -5.55 4.98
CA LYS A 29 -1.52 -6.20 6.29
C LYS A 29 -0.23 -6.97 6.48
N VAL A 30 0.49 -6.65 7.55
CA VAL A 30 1.76 -7.30 7.91
C VAL A 30 1.59 -8.03 9.22
N THR A 31 1.89 -9.32 9.23
CA THR A 31 1.78 -10.18 10.42
C THR A 31 3.14 -10.70 10.83
N ASN A 32 3.43 -10.62 12.12
CA ASN A 32 4.63 -11.22 12.70
C ASN A 32 4.39 -12.70 13.01
N ASN A 33 4.89 -13.57 12.14
CA ASN A 33 4.80 -15.03 12.31
C ASN A 33 6.00 -15.64 13.05
N THR A 34 6.89 -14.79 13.58
CA THR A 34 8.05 -15.26 14.36
C THR A 34 7.64 -15.52 15.81
N PHE A 35 8.56 -16.11 16.58
CA PHE A 35 8.30 -16.43 17.99
C PHE A 35 8.64 -15.28 18.95
N THR A 36 9.11 -14.14 18.43
CA THR A 36 9.53 -13.00 19.23
C THR A 36 9.00 -11.70 18.66
N MET A 37 9.04 -10.63 19.47
CA MET A 37 8.80 -9.28 18.98
C MET A 37 9.83 -8.90 17.92
N VAL A 38 9.39 -8.26 16.85
CA VAL A 38 10.27 -7.71 15.81
C VAL A 38 10.15 -6.20 15.82
N GLU A 39 11.26 -5.53 16.08
CA GLU A 39 11.37 -4.07 16.10
C GLU A 39 12.00 -3.54 14.81
N ASN A 40 11.81 -2.26 14.55
CA ASN A 40 12.43 -1.54 13.42
C ASN A 40 12.13 -2.21 12.08
N ILE A 41 10.87 -2.46 11.82
CA ILE A 41 10.40 -2.96 10.54
C ILE A 41 10.21 -1.77 9.59
N ALA A 42 10.73 -1.90 8.36
CA ALA A 42 10.54 -0.94 7.30
C ALA A 42 9.64 -1.56 6.23
N LEU A 43 8.49 -0.95 5.99
CA LEU A 43 7.58 -1.28 4.88
C LEU A 43 7.78 -0.24 3.78
N THR A 44 8.17 -0.70 2.60
CA THR A 44 8.31 0.16 1.42
C THR A 44 7.20 -0.19 0.43
N GLU A 45 6.27 0.73 0.29
CA GLU A 45 5.16 0.63 -0.67
C GLU A 45 5.48 1.48 -1.88
N MET A 46 5.98 0.85 -2.95
CA MET A 46 6.24 1.52 -4.23
C MET A 46 4.99 1.45 -5.10
N VAL A 47 4.74 2.53 -5.84
CA VAL A 47 3.58 2.61 -6.73
C VAL A 47 4.04 2.84 -8.16
N PRO A 48 3.25 2.37 -9.16
CA PRO A 48 3.57 2.63 -10.57
C PRO A 48 3.46 4.12 -10.89
N SER A 49 4.16 4.56 -11.92
CA SER A 49 4.18 5.96 -12.34
C SER A 49 2.83 6.50 -12.81
N GLY A 50 1.89 5.61 -13.14
CA GLY A 50 0.52 5.99 -13.53
C GLY A 50 -0.40 6.33 -12.36
N TRP A 51 0.00 6.07 -11.14
CA TRP A 51 -0.80 6.35 -9.93
C TRP A 51 -0.16 7.48 -9.15
N GLU A 52 -1.00 8.29 -8.50
CA GLU A 52 -0.56 9.33 -7.58
C GLU A 52 -0.94 8.95 -6.15
N ILE A 53 0.00 9.16 -5.23
CA ILE A 53 -0.23 8.96 -3.81
C ILE A 53 -0.91 10.22 -3.27
N GLN A 54 -2.11 10.04 -2.68
CA GLN A 54 -2.83 11.12 -2.02
C GLN A 54 -2.31 11.29 -0.59
N ASN A 55 -2.22 12.53 -0.12
CA ASN A 55 -1.84 12.78 1.26
C ASN A 55 -3.00 12.41 2.19
N THR A 56 -2.84 11.31 2.92
CA THR A 56 -3.88 10.75 3.78
C THR A 56 -4.28 11.65 4.95
N ARG A 57 -3.45 12.63 5.32
CA ARG A 57 -3.76 13.57 6.41
C ARG A 57 -4.99 14.42 6.15
N LEU A 58 -5.30 14.66 4.89
CA LEU A 58 -6.49 15.42 4.49
C LEU A 58 -7.75 14.57 4.50
N PHE A 59 -7.61 13.25 4.63
CA PHE A 59 -8.68 12.28 4.49
C PHE A 59 -8.85 11.39 5.74
N GLU A 60 -8.47 11.87 6.93
CA GLU A 60 -8.55 11.09 8.17
C GLU A 60 -9.96 10.68 8.57
N ALA A 61 -10.96 11.11 7.84
CA ALA A 61 -12.35 10.83 8.16
C ALA A 61 -12.88 9.62 7.38
N ASN A 62 -13.02 8.48 8.07
CA ASN A 62 -14.07 7.49 7.78
C ASN A 62 -14.01 6.76 6.43
N TYR A 63 -12.89 6.09 6.13
CA TYR A 63 -12.87 5.15 5.00
C TYR A 63 -13.37 3.75 5.36
N GLY A 64 -13.84 3.55 6.61
CA GLY A 64 -14.32 2.26 7.06
C GLY A 64 -13.22 1.25 7.41
N ILE A 65 -11.95 1.56 7.15
CA ILE A 65 -10.79 0.76 7.55
C ILE A 65 -9.96 1.57 8.54
N LYS A 66 -9.76 1.02 9.73
CA LYS A 66 -8.90 1.63 10.72
C LYS A 66 -7.45 1.29 10.44
N GLU A 67 -6.65 2.31 10.13
CA GLU A 67 -5.22 2.15 9.98
C GLU A 67 -4.55 1.96 11.35
N SER A 68 -3.58 1.04 11.42
CA SER A 68 -2.78 0.83 12.61
C SER A 68 -1.80 1.99 12.83
N THR A 69 -1.37 2.17 14.08
CA THR A 69 -0.33 3.15 14.40
C THR A 69 1.03 2.72 13.86
N TYR A 70 1.91 3.69 13.66
CA TYR A 70 3.28 3.48 13.21
C TYR A 70 4.20 4.46 13.93
N ASP A 71 5.51 4.18 13.95
CA ASP A 71 6.50 5.04 14.60
C ASP A 71 6.86 6.24 13.73
N TRP A 72 7.01 6.01 12.43
CA TRP A 72 7.39 7.03 11.46
C TRP A 72 6.87 6.66 10.07
N ARG A 73 6.54 7.67 9.27
CA ARG A 73 6.14 7.50 7.87
C ARG A 73 6.71 8.61 7.01
N ASP A 74 7.28 8.22 5.87
CA ASP A 74 7.88 9.13 4.91
C ASP A 74 7.18 8.98 3.57
N PHE A 75 6.61 10.06 3.04
CA PHE A 75 5.93 10.10 1.76
C PHE A 75 6.87 10.66 0.69
N ARG A 76 7.04 9.89 -0.39
CA ARG A 76 7.74 10.31 -1.61
C ARG A 76 6.75 10.28 -2.77
N ASP A 77 7.17 10.78 -3.95
CA ASP A 77 6.29 10.81 -5.12
C ASP A 77 5.94 9.41 -5.63
N ASP A 78 6.85 8.45 -5.47
CA ASP A 78 6.73 7.10 -6.00
C ASP A 78 6.63 6.02 -4.93
N ARG A 79 6.71 6.38 -3.65
CA ARG A 79 6.70 5.40 -2.56
C ARG A 79 6.30 6.01 -1.22
N VAL A 80 5.87 5.13 -0.33
CA VAL A 80 5.69 5.45 1.09
C VAL A 80 6.50 4.46 1.91
N ASN A 81 7.33 4.98 2.81
CA ASN A 81 8.09 4.19 3.77
C ASN A 81 7.43 4.32 5.13
N THR A 82 7.06 3.19 5.74
CA THR A 82 6.43 3.14 7.05
C THR A 82 7.29 2.30 7.99
N PHE A 83 7.56 2.84 9.19
CA PHE A 83 8.41 2.21 10.19
C PHE A 83 7.59 1.87 11.42
N PHE A 84 7.70 0.65 11.90
CA PHE A 84 6.88 0.13 12.99
C PHE A 84 7.50 -1.11 13.63
N SER A 85 6.85 -1.62 14.67
CA SER A 85 7.24 -2.85 15.36
C SER A 85 6.03 -3.77 15.46
N LEU A 86 6.25 -5.07 15.54
CA LEU A 86 5.22 -6.08 15.71
C LEU A 86 5.55 -7.00 16.86
N THR A 87 4.62 -7.17 17.80
CA THR A 87 4.70 -8.23 18.81
C THR A 87 4.40 -9.58 18.16
N GLN A 88 4.70 -10.66 18.86
CA GLN A 88 4.43 -12.01 18.35
C GLN A 88 2.96 -12.17 17.97
N GLY A 89 2.71 -12.64 16.76
CA GLY A 89 1.36 -12.87 16.24
C GLY A 89 0.57 -11.62 15.89
N GLN A 90 1.12 -10.44 16.11
CA GLN A 90 0.44 -9.17 15.82
C GLN A 90 0.36 -8.91 14.34
N THR A 91 -0.78 -8.36 13.92
CA THR A 91 -0.99 -7.84 12.55
C THR A 91 -1.22 -6.33 12.63
N ARG A 92 -0.52 -5.58 11.78
CA ARG A 92 -0.80 -4.17 11.55
C ARG A 92 -1.30 -3.95 10.14
N THR A 93 -2.24 -3.03 10.00
CA THR A 93 -2.89 -2.68 8.73
C THR A 93 -2.53 -1.25 8.37
N PHE A 94 -2.03 -1.06 7.15
CA PHE A 94 -1.69 0.27 6.63
C PHE A 94 -2.47 0.52 5.34
N VAL A 95 -2.91 1.77 5.17
CA VAL A 95 -3.77 2.17 4.05
C VAL A 95 -3.10 3.30 3.28
N LEU A 96 -2.97 3.15 1.96
CA LEU A 96 -2.63 4.25 1.06
C LEU A 96 -3.85 4.59 0.22
N ILE A 97 -4.11 5.87 0.08
CA ILE A 97 -5.11 6.39 -0.84
C ILE A 97 -4.39 6.81 -2.11
N LEU A 98 -4.84 6.26 -3.22
CA LEU A 98 -4.22 6.40 -4.53
C LEU A 98 -5.22 6.92 -5.55
N ASN A 99 -4.71 7.61 -6.55
CA ASN A 99 -5.50 8.04 -7.71
C ASN A 99 -4.87 7.47 -8.99
N ALA A 100 -5.69 6.89 -9.85
CA ALA A 100 -5.27 6.40 -11.15
C ALA A 100 -5.15 7.60 -12.12
N ALA A 101 -4.07 8.39 -11.97
CA ALA A 101 -3.96 9.71 -12.57
C ALA A 101 -3.72 9.68 -14.08
N TYR A 102 -2.93 8.72 -14.57
CA TYR A 102 -2.46 8.69 -15.95
C TYR A 102 -2.90 7.43 -16.66
N LYS A 103 -3.47 7.61 -17.86
CA LYS A 103 -3.84 6.51 -18.76
C LYS A 103 -2.59 5.80 -19.27
N GLY A 104 -2.60 4.49 -19.33
CA GLY A 104 -1.54 3.70 -19.91
C GLY A 104 -1.36 2.34 -19.26
N GLU A 105 -0.31 1.67 -19.67
CA GLU A 105 0.12 0.41 -19.09
C GLU A 105 1.40 0.66 -18.29
N PHE A 106 1.41 0.17 -17.06
CA PHE A 106 2.47 0.41 -16.10
C PHE A 106 2.85 -0.90 -15.41
N TYR A 107 3.98 -0.90 -14.73
CA TYR A 107 4.38 -2.01 -13.89
C TYR A 107 4.40 -1.57 -12.44
N GLN A 108 3.64 -2.25 -11.59
CA GLN A 108 3.70 -2.03 -10.15
C GLN A 108 4.91 -2.76 -9.59
N PRO A 109 5.87 -2.04 -8.99
CA PRO A 109 7.00 -2.68 -8.33
C PRO A 109 6.59 -3.56 -7.16
N SER A 110 7.46 -4.47 -6.76
CA SER A 110 7.21 -5.27 -5.57
C SER A 110 7.13 -4.39 -4.32
N VAL A 111 6.25 -4.78 -3.40
CA VAL A 111 6.17 -4.17 -2.06
C VAL A 111 7.05 -4.98 -1.14
N TRP A 112 7.86 -4.30 -0.36
CA TRP A 112 8.89 -4.92 0.46
C TRP A 112 8.74 -4.53 1.92
N CYS A 113 8.87 -5.52 2.80
CA CYS A 113 8.82 -5.31 4.25
C CYS A 113 9.98 -6.08 4.88
N GLU A 114 10.81 -5.40 5.67
CA GLU A 114 11.98 -6.03 6.30
C GLU A 114 12.26 -5.49 7.68
N ALA A 115 12.78 -6.35 8.55
CA ALA A 115 13.36 -5.93 9.82
C ALA A 115 14.78 -5.43 9.55
N MET A 116 15.03 -4.13 9.81
CA MET A 116 16.29 -3.48 9.41
C MET A 116 17.55 -4.08 10.08
N TYR A 117 17.40 -4.64 11.28
CA TYR A 117 18.54 -5.13 12.07
C TYR A 117 18.57 -6.65 12.26
N ILE A 118 17.62 -7.37 11.68
CA ILE A 118 17.57 -8.85 11.77
C ILE A 118 17.73 -9.41 10.35
N PRO A 119 18.84 -10.11 10.06
CA PRO A 119 19.03 -10.72 8.74
C PRO A 119 17.94 -11.74 8.40
N ASN A 120 17.54 -11.77 7.14
CA ASN A 120 16.55 -12.73 6.60
C ASN A 120 15.17 -12.66 7.24
N CYS A 121 14.81 -11.54 7.88
CA CYS A 121 13.48 -11.30 8.39
C CYS A 121 12.76 -10.31 7.46
N TYR A 122 12.05 -10.81 6.47
CA TYR A 122 11.40 -9.98 5.46
C TYR A 122 10.16 -10.64 4.88
N SER A 123 9.37 -9.85 4.18
CA SER A 123 8.27 -10.29 3.34
C SER A 123 8.24 -9.46 2.07
N ARG A 124 7.86 -10.07 0.97
CA ARG A 124 7.79 -9.42 -0.32
C ARG A 124 6.49 -9.79 -1.03
N TYR A 125 5.81 -8.80 -1.55
CA TYR A 125 4.68 -9.00 -2.46
C TYR A 125 5.15 -8.71 -3.88
N PRO A 126 5.07 -9.68 -4.81
CA PRO A 126 5.67 -9.51 -6.14
C PRO A 126 5.01 -8.40 -6.94
N GLY A 127 5.80 -7.74 -7.79
CA GLY A 127 5.29 -6.77 -8.73
C GLY A 127 4.45 -7.41 -9.82
N ASN A 128 3.62 -6.61 -10.47
CA ASN A 128 2.76 -7.07 -11.56
C ASN A 128 2.40 -5.93 -12.52
N PRO A 129 2.01 -6.26 -13.76
CA PRO A 129 1.51 -5.27 -14.69
C PRO A 129 0.17 -4.71 -14.23
N VAL A 130 -0.03 -3.41 -14.44
CA VAL A 130 -1.28 -2.72 -14.14
C VAL A 130 -1.66 -1.82 -15.31
N LYS A 131 -2.94 -1.47 -15.41
CA LYS A 131 -3.45 -0.67 -16.51
C LYS A 131 -4.44 0.36 -16.01
N VAL A 132 -4.36 1.57 -16.57
CA VAL A 132 -5.32 2.64 -16.38
C VAL A 132 -5.97 2.95 -17.72
N THR A 133 -7.28 2.79 -17.81
CA THR A 133 -8.05 3.06 -19.02
C THR A 133 -8.57 4.49 -19.02
N GLY A 134 -8.56 5.12 -20.18
CA GLY A 134 -9.12 6.45 -20.34
C GLY A 134 -10.65 6.46 -20.22
N GLN A 135 -11.18 7.64 -19.90
CA GLN A 135 -12.62 7.86 -19.93
C GLN A 135 -13.10 7.94 -21.39
N LYS A 136 -14.22 7.29 -21.68
CA LYS A 136 -14.87 7.45 -22.99
C LYS A 136 -15.60 8.79 -23.02
N ILE A 137 -15.33 9.52 -24.09
CA ILE A 137 -16.16 10.67 -24.48
C ILE A 137 -17.11 10.17 -25.55
N GLU A 138 -18.39 10.23 -25.25
CA GLU A 138 -19.44 9.86 -26.20
C GLU A 138 -20.11 11.10 -26.79
#